data_a472f0f18365816e51e9b450b50003a5
#
_entry.id   a472f0f18365816e51e9b450b50003a5
#
_cell.length_a   1.000
_cell.length_b   1.000
_cell.length_c   1.000
_cell.angle_alpha   90.00
_cell.angle_beta   90.00
_cell.angle_gamma   90.00
#
_symmetry.space_group_name_H-M   'P 1'
#
loop_
_entity.id
_entity.type
_entity.pdbx_description
1 polymer ?
#
loop_
_entity_poly.entity_id
_entity_poly.type
_entity_poly.pdbx_seq_one_letter_code
_entity_poly.pdbx_strand_id
1 'polypeptide(L)'
;MGEPRGEWYGGDVDRWHLPSIAASGKREPRVLLSRPEYRAVLIDLNAGDELGDHRLHESALVDVVAGTVSLEMDGQEVECAAGTLLSFAPGETRSLRALEPSRILMLLSPWPGEGHFPAGEDTDPARMPTQATTPPPGS
;
A
#
# COMPACT_ATOMS: atom_id res chain seq x y z
N MET A 1 8.88 -12.84 18.32
CA MET A 1 9.48 -12.24 19.15
C MET A 1 9.66 -10.84 18.91
N GLY A 2 9.03 -10.10 19.44
CA GLY A 2 9.14 -8.71 19.24
C GLY A 2 10.49 -8.26 19.68
N GLU A 3 11.24 -7.76 18.81
CA GLU A 3 12.47 -7.23 19.17
C GLU A 3 12.29 -5.92 19.78
N PRO A 4 13.00 -5.62 20.79
CA PRO A 4 12.87 -4.30 21.38
C PRO A 4 13.34 -3.25 20.41
N ARG A 5 12.68 -2.16 20.47
CA ARG A 5 13.13 -1.00 19.75
C ARG A 5 14.22 -0.34 20.55
N GLY A 6 14.97 0.47 19.87
CA GLY A 6 15.92 1.30 20.58
C GLY A 6 17.20 0.65 20.95
N GLU A 7 17.34 -0.61 20.63
CA GLU A 7 18.61 -1.23 20.82
C GLU A 7 19.65 -0.70 19.89
N TRP A 8 19.19 0.00 18.88
CA TRP A 8 20.06 0.45 17.83
C TRP A 8 20.41 1.86 18.07
N TYR A 9 21.37 2.28 18.57
CA TYR A 9 21.82 3.65 18.55
C TYR A 9 21.01 4.60 19.38
N GLY A 10 20.22 4.12 20.29
CA GLY A 10 19.49 5.02 21.14
C GLY A 10 18.34 5.76 20.51
N GLY A 11 18.04 5.49 19.28
CA GLY A 11 16.88 6.08 18.66
C GLY A 11 15.73 5.10 18.67
N ASP A 12 14.54 5.61 18.42
CA ASP A 12 13.37 4.78 18.33
C ASP A 12 13.25 4.23 16.93
N VAL A 13 13.10 2.92 16.85
CA VAL A 13 12.90 2.24 15.58
C VAL A 13 11.60 1.48 15.69
N ASP A 14 10.66 1.82 14.83
CA ASP A 14 9.43 1.05 14.77
C ASP A 14 9.68 -0.18 13.95
N ARG A 15 9.12 -1.29 14.40
CA ARG A 15 9.34 -2.56 13.74
C ARG A 15 8.03 -3.28 13.55
N TRP A 16 7.85 -3.80 12.38
CA TRP A 16 6.69 -4.64 12.09
C TRP A 16 7.19 -5.92 11.46
N HIS A 17 6.73 -7.04 11.97
CA HIS A 17 6.94 -8.30 11.29
C HIS A 17 5.69 -8.53 10.45
N LEU A 18 5.76 -8.14 9.20
CA LEU A 18 4.58 -8.02 8.36
C LEU A 18 3.74 -9.29 8.28
N PRO A 19 4.33 -10.47 8.17
CA PRO A 19 3.48 -11.67 8.08
C PRO A 19 2.72 -11.98 9.35
N SER A 20 3.18 -11.47 10.49
CA SER A 20 2.56 -11.81 11.78
C SER A 20 1.52 -10.83 12.26
N ILE A 21 1.35 -9.73 11.57
CA ILE A 21 0.37 -8.75 12.01
C ILE A 21 -1.00 -9.37 11.90
N ALA A 22 -1.79 -9.25 12.98
CA ALA A 22 -3.11 -9.86 12.98
C ALA A 22 -3.98 -9.24 11.90
N ALA A 23 -4.76 -10.07 11.24
CA ALA A 23 -5.70 -9.58 10.25
C ALA A 23 -6.79 -8.80 10.95
N SER A 24 -7.22 -7.71 10.32
CA SER A 24 -8.23 -6.87 10.92
C SER A 24 -9.64 -7.44 10.77
N GLY A 25 -9.82 -8.40 9.89
CA GLY A 25 -11.14 -8.90 9.58
C GLY A 25 -11.90 -8.02 8.63
N LYS A 26 -11.27 -6.97 8.16
CA LYS A 26 -11.88 -6.05 7.21
C LYS A 26 -10.95 -5.89 6.03
N ARG A 27 -11.53 -5.46 4.93
CA ARG A 27 -10.74 -5.25 3.73
C ARG A 27 -10.09 -3.89 3.70
N GLU A 28 -10.29 -3.10 4.72
CA GLU A 28 -9.77 -1.75 4.73
C GLU A 28 -8.27 -1.73 4.81
N PRO A 29 -7.62 -0.86 4.06
CA PRO A 29 -6.19 -0.69 4.20
C PRO A 29 -5.85 -0.20 5.60
N ARG A 30 -4.72 -0.65 6.09
CA ARG A 30 -4.28 -0.26 7.42
C ARG A 30 -3.00 0.51 7.28
N VAL A 31 -3.02 1.77 7.69
CA VAL A 31 -1.85 2.62 7.59
C VAL A 31 -0.92 2.29 8.74
N LEU A 32 0.27 1.83 8.41
CA LEU A 32 1.26 1.54 9.42
C LEU A 32 2.06 2.78 9.78
N LEU A 33 2.35 3.60 8.78
CA LEU A 33 3.19 4.75 8.97
C LEU A 33 2.85 5.78 7.91
N SER A 34 2.86 7.04 8.28
CA SER A 34 2.59 8.09 7.31
C SER A 34 3.53 9.25 7.59
N ARG A 35 4.36 9.57 6.61
CA ARG A 35 5.30 10.68 6.66
C ARG A 35 5.30 11.37 5.31
N PRO A 36 5.81 12.59 5.25
CA PRO A 36 5.85 13.25 3.94
C PRO A 36 6.68 12.49 2.92
N GLU A 37 7.66 11.73 3.36
CA GLU A 37 8.51 10.99 2.43
C GLU A 37 7.81 9.76 1.89
N TYR A 38 6.93 9.15 2.69
CA TYR A 38 6.25 7.93 2.24
C TYR A 38 5.11 7.59 3.18
N ARG A 39 4.23 6.75 2.69
CA ARG A 39 3.15 6.18 3.49
C ARG A 39 3.16 4.68 3.30
N ALA A 40 3.12 3.95 4.39
CA ALA A 40 3.13 2.49 4.35
C ALA A 40 1.75 1.96 4.72
N VAL A 41 1.16 1.17 3.84
CA VAL A 41 -0.20 0.69 3.99
C VAL A 41 -0.21 -0.82 3.83
N LEU A 42 -0.79 -1.51 4.80
CA LEU A 42 -0.92 -2.96 4.77
C LEU A 42 -2.34 -3.31 4.35
N ILE A 43 -2.47 -4.19 3.38
CA ILE A 43 -3.77 -4.54 2.84
C ILE A 43 -3.90 -6.05 2.83
N ASP A 44 -4.97 -6.54 3.46
CA ASP A 44 -5.31 -7.96 3.42
C ASP A 44 -6.42 -8.16 2.40
N LEU A 45 -6.24 -9.16 1.56
CA LEU A 45 -7.18 -9.45 0.50
C LEU A 45 -7.67 -10.88 0.65
N ASN A 46 -8.97 -11.07 0.48
CA ASN A 46 -9.51 -12.40 0.35
C ASN A 46 -9.35 -12.86 -1.08
N ALA A 47 -9.42 -14.17 -1.29
CA ALA A 47 -9.36 -14.69 -2.65
C ALA A 47 -10.43 -14.00 -3.49
N GLY A 48 -10.03 -13.54 -4.64
CA GLY A 48 -10.93 -12.85 -5.55
C GLY A 48 -11.05 -11.37 -5.37
N ASP A 49 -10.53 -10.83 -4.27
CA ASP A 49 -10.57 -9.39 -4.06
C ASP A 49 -9.62 -8.70 -5.02
N GLU A 50 -10.02 -7.52 -5.45
CA GLU A 50 -9.23 -6.74 -6.39
C GLU A 50 -8.87 -5.41 -5.79
N LEU A 51 -7.65 -4.99 -6.05
CA LEU A 51 -7.27 -3.60 -5.94
C LEU A 51 -7.41 -3.04 -7.32
N GLY A 52 -8.39 -2.20 -7.48
CA GLY A 52 -8.80 -1.85 -8.80
C GLY A 52 -7.92 -0.83 -9.47
N ASP A 53 -8.44 -0.25 -10.49
CA ASP A 53 -7.76 0.59 -11.42
C ASP A 53 -7.55 1.98 -10.93
N HIS A 54 -6.94 2.16 -9.81
CA HIS A 54 -6.71 3.50 -9.33
C HIS A 54 -5.45 4.05 -9.96
N ARG A 55 -5.54 5.30 -10.34
CA ARG A 55 -4.38 6.00 -10.83
C ARG A 55 -3.84 6.78 -9.67
N LEU A 56 -2.70 6.37 -9.17
CA LEU A 56 -2.09 7.01 -8.02
C LEU A 56 -1.24 8.18 -8.47
N HIS A 57 -1.19 9.20 -7.63
CA HIS A 57 -0.33 10.34 -7.88
C HIS A 57 1.05 10.12 -7.29
N GLU A 58 1.22 9.03 -6.56
CA GLU A 58 2.48 8.68 -5.92
C GLU A 58 3.14 7.54 -6.66
N SER A 59 4.45 7.43 -6.51
CA SER A 59 5.10 6.19 -6.86
C SER A 59 4.71 5.15 -5.84
N ALA A 60 4.58 3.91 -6.26
CA ALA A 60 4.18 2.86 -5.35
C ALA A 60 5.11 1.68 -5.47
N LEU A 61 5.53 1.17 -4.31
CA LEU A 61 6.18 -0.13 -4.24
C LEU A 61 5.20 -1.06 -3.55
N VAL A 62 4.97 -2.21 -4.15
CA VAL A 62 4.05 -3.20 -3.60
C VAL A 62 4.82 -4.47 -3.34
N ASP A 63 4.84 -4.88 -2.08
CA ASP A 63 5.50 -6.10 -1.65
C ASP A 63 4.42 -7.13 -1.36
N VAL A 64 4.48 -8.26 -2.03
CA VAL A 64 3.55 -9.34 -1.74
C VAL A 64 4.11 -10.07 -0.52
N VAL A 65 3.46 -9.85 0.62
CA VAL A 65 3.94 -10.37 1.89
C VAL A 65 3.54 -11.82 2.07
N ALA A 66 2.33 -12.17 1.63
CA ALA A 66 1.81 -13.52 1.77
C ALA A 66 0.80 -13.77 0.66
N GLY A 67 0.65 -15.02 0.27
CA GLY A 67 -0.31 -15.39 -0.73
C GLY A 67 0.21 -15.19 -2.14
N THR A 68 -0.72 -15.06 -3.07
CA THR A 68 -0.40 -14.90 -4.48
C THR A 68 -1.42 -13.95 -5.10
N VAL A 69 -0.94 -12.98 -5.83
CA VAL A 69 -1.80 -12.04 -6.53
C VAL A 69 -1.51 -12.10 -8.01
N SER A 70 -2.49 -11.74 -8.80
CA SER A 70 -2.36 -11.64 -10.24
C SER A 70 -2.30 -10.17 -10.60
N LEU A 71 -1.26 -9.79 -11.31
CA LEU A 71 -1.09 -8.42 -11.79
C LEU A 71 -1.52 -8.39 -13.24
N GLU A 72 -2.45 -7.50 -13.55
CA GLU A 72 -2.85 -7.34 -14.94
C GLU A 72 -2.15 -6.13 -15.52
N MET A 73 -1.46 -6.33 -16.62
CA MET A 73 -0.83 -5.23 -17.31
C MET A 73 -0.88 -5.51 -18.81
N ASP A 74 -1.37 -4.55 -19.52
CA ASP A 74 -1.41 -4.58 -20.99
C ASP A 74 -2.08 -5.84 -21.50
N GLY A 75 -3.17 -6.24 -20.85
CA GLY A 75 -3.93 -7.40 -21.30
C GLY A 75 -3.33 -8.73 -20.89
N GLN A 76 -2.25 -8.73 -20.16
CA GLN A 76 -1.62 -9.95 -19.68
C GLN A 76 -1.73 -10.03 -18.19
N GLU A 77 -1.75 -11.25 -17.68
CA GLU A 77 -1.76 -11.48 -16.26
C GLU A 77 -0.48 -12.15 -15.84
N VAL A 78 0.08 -11.67 -14.75
CA VAL A 78 1.32 -12.21 -14.21
C VAL A 78 1.08 -12.57 -12.77
N GLU A 79 1.35 -13.83 -12.43
CA GLU A 79 1.21 -14.27 -11.04
C GLU A 79 2.40 -13.83 -10.23
N CYS A 80 2.11 -13.29 -9.06
CA CYS A 80 3.14 -12.77 -8.17
C CYS A 80 2.95 -13.40 -6.81
N ALA A 81 3.87 -14.27 -6.44
CA ALA A 81 3.81 -14.97 -5.17
C ALA A 81 4.49 -14.14 -4.09
N ALA A 82 4.33 -14.57 -2.86
CA ALA A 82 4.98 -13.91 -1.73
C ALA A 82 6.46 -13.73 -2.00
N GLY A 83 6.97 -12.58 -1.67
CA GLY A 83 8.36 -12.23 -1.95
C GLY A 83 8.57 -11.42 -3.20
N THR A 84 7.51 -11.17 -3.95
CA THR A 84 7.60 -10.36 -5.17
C THR A 84 7.46 -8.89 -4.81
N LEU A 85 8.29 -8.08 -5.42
CA LEU A 85 8.22 -6.62 -5.25
C LEU A 85 7.86 -6.01 -6.59
N LEU A 86 6.84 -5.17 -6.58
CA LEU A 86 6.37 -4.49 -7.79
C LEU A 86 6.56 -2.99 -7.62
N SER A 87 6.85 -2.31 -8.71
CA SER A 87 7.07 -0.88 -8.70
C SER A 87 6.18 -0.23 -9.74
N PHE A 88 5.43 0.76 -9.32
CA PHE A 88 4.55 1.49 -10.23
C PHE A 88 4.94 2.95 -10.22
N ALA A 89 5.03 3.53 -11.41
CA ALA A 89 5.27 4.96 -11.53
C ALA A 89 3.99 5.73 -11.30
N PRO A 90 4.10 7.01 -10.95
CA PRO A 90 2.89 7.81 -10.79
C PRO A 90 2.07 7.82 -12.08
N GLY A 91 0.77 7.71 -11.94
CA GLY A 91 -0.12 7.75 -13.07
C GLY A 91 -0.32 6.45 -13.79
N GLU A 92 0.43 5.42 -13.43
CA GLU A 92 0.22 4.12 -14.04
C GLU A 92 -1.04 3.47 -13.50
N THR A 93 -1.76 2.80 -14.38
CA THR A 93 -2.98 2.11 -14.01
C THR A 93 -2.71 0.63 -14.08
N ARG A 94 -2.86 -0.05 -12.96
CA ARG A 94 -2.66 -1.49 -12.87
C ARG A 94 -3.70 -2.05 -11.94
N SER A 95 -4.02 -3.30 -12.10
CA SER A 95 -4.93 -3.94 -11.15
C SER A 95 -4.30 -5.21 -10.63
N LEU A 96 -4.57 -5.46 -9.36
CA LEU A 96 -4.11 -6.65 -8.68
C LEU A 96 -5.32 -7.41 -8.21
N ARG A 97 -5.31 -8.72 -8.36
CA ARG A 97 -6.38 -9.56 -7.86
C ARG A 97 -5.77 -10.68 -7.06
N ALA A 98 -6.30 -10.90 -5.87
CA ALA A 98 -5.80 -11.98 -5.03
C ALA A 98 -6.30 -13.30 -5.56
N LEU A 99 -5.40 -14.25 -5.76
CA LEU A 99 -5.77 -15.59 -6.20
C LEU A 99 -6.05 -16.49 -5.01
N GLU A 100 -5.61 -16.10 -3.85
CA GLU A 100 -5.82 -16.78 -2.59
C GLU A 100 -5.75 -15.71 -1.52
N PRO A 101 -6.07 -16.00 -0.28
CA PRO A 101 -5.93 -14.96 0.74
C PRO A 101 -4.50 -14.45 0.74
N SER A 102 -4.36 -13.15 0.64
CA SER A 102 -3.06 -12.55 0.41
C SER A 102 -2.90 -11.30 1.24
N ARG A 103 -1.65 -10.89 1.40
CA ARG A 103 -1.32 -9.68 2.13
C ARG A 103 -0.28 -8.93 1.34
N ILE A 104 -0.52 -7.64 1.15
CA ILE A 104 0.45 -6.81 0.47
C ILE A 104 0.78 -5.61 1.32
N LEU A 105 1.99 -5.12 1.14
CA LEU A 105 2.42 -3.86 1.73
C LEU A 105 2.64 -2.89 0.59
N MET A 106 2.03 -1.72 0.69
CA MET A 106 2.17 -0.70 -0.33
C MET A 106 2.86 0.51 0.27
N LEU A 107 3.92 0.94 -0.38
CA LEU A 107 4.62 2.16 0.00
C LEU A 107 4.35 3.20 -1.05
N LEU A 108 3.80 4.32 -0.62
CA LEU A 108 3.47 5.44 -1.50
C LEU A 108 4.44 6.56 -1.22
N SER A 109 5.06 7.11 -2.25
CA SER A 109 6.12 8.10 -2.06
C SER A 109 6.13 9.10 -3.20
N PRO A 110 6.22 10.39 -2.91
CA PRO A 110 6.02 11.00 -1.59
C PRO A 110 4.55 10.98 -1.21
N TRP A 111 4.24 11.25 0.05
CA TRP A 111 2.85 11.25 0.46
C TRP A 111 2.46 12.60 1.02
N PRO A 112 1.45 13.25 0.48
CA PRO A 112 0.79 12.85 -0.76
C PRO A 112 1.62 13.26 -1.96
N GLY A 113 1.39 12.61 -3.08
CA GLY A 113 2.06 12.97 -4.30
C GLY A 113 1.52 14.27 -4.84
N GLU A 114 2.29 14.86 -5.71
CA GLU A 114 1.89 16.10 -6.33
C GLU A 114 0.59 15.88 -7.09
N GLY A 115 -0.36 16.74 -6.89
CA GLY A 115 -1.64 16.63 -7.57
C GLY A 115 -2.63 15.70 -6.90
N HIS A 116 -2.23 15.06 -5.79
CA HIS A 116 -3.13 14.13 -5.10
C HIS A 116 -4.33 14.87 -4.54
N PHE A 117 -4.12 16.08 -4.03
CA PHE A 117 -5.20 16.89 -3.51
C PHE A 117 -5.32 18.15 -4.35
N PRO A 118 -6.49 18.43 -4.87
CA PRO A 118 -6.67 19.67 -5.62
C PRO A 118 -6.46 20.87 -4.71
N ALA A 119 -6.22 22.01 -5.34
CA ALA A 119 -6.02 23.24 -4.60
C ALA A 119 -7.23 23.48 -3.69
N GLY A 120 -6.96 23.85 -2.45
CA GLY A 120 -8.02 24.08 -1.49
C GLY A 120 -8.41 22.88 -0.67
N GLU A 121 -7.88 21.73 -1.02
CA GLU A 121 -8.16 20.52 -0.26
C GLU A 121 -7.20 20.41 0.91
N ASP A 122 -7.62 19.59 1.87
CA ASP A 122 -6.79 19.33 3.02
C ASP A 122 -5.65 18.42 2.61
N THR A 123 -4.43 18.90 2.81
CA THR A 123 -3.26 18.12 2.41
C THR A 123 -2.54 17.49 3.58
N ASP A 124 -3.12 17.50 4.78
CA ASP A 124 -2.48 16.91 5.94
C ASP A 124 -2.56 15.40 5.84
N PRO A 125 -1.46 14.70 5.63
CA PRO A 125 -1.52 13.25 5.47
C PRO A 125 -2.07 12.53 6.69
N ALA A 126 -1.85 13.08 7.87
CA ALA A 126 -2.31 12.41 9.09
C ALA A 126 -3.81 12.41 9.19
N ARG A 127 -4.48 13.28 8.46
CA ARG A 127 -5.93 13.35 8.48
C ARG A 127 -6.58 12.63 7.35
N MET A 128 -5.79 11.99 6.50
CA MET A 128 -6.36 11.36 5.33
C MET A 128 -6.67 9.92 5.62
N PRO A 129 -7.92 9.56 5.67
CA PRO A 129 -8.29 8.16 5.89
C PRO A 129 -8.12 7.40 4.61
N THR A 130 -8.70 6.22 4.56
CA THR A 130 -8.55 5.35 3.42
C THR A 130 -8.98 5.98 2.13
N GLN A 131 -9.87 6.95 2.18
CA GLN A 131 -10.27 7.55 0.93
C GLN A 131 -9.13 8.27 0.25
N ALA A 132 -8.05 8.50 0.95
CA ALA A 132 -6.90 9.09 0.31
C ALA A 132 -6.34 8.20 -0.78
N THR A 133 -6.62 6.92 -0.71
CA THR A 133 -6.17 6.01 -1.74
C THR A 133 -7.10 6.03 -2.94
N THR A 134 -8.21 6.72 -2.82
CA THR A 134 -9.15 6.82 -3.91
C THR A 134 -9.08 8.23 -4.45
N PRO A 135 -8.54 8.43 -5.63
CA PRO A 135 -8.40 9.79 -6.13
C PRO A 135 -9.75 10.45 -6.22
N PRO A 136 -9.83 11.72 -5.88
CA PRO A 136 -11.09 12.43 -6.06
C PRO A 136 -11.46 12.47 -7.52
N PRO A 137 -12.74 12.53 -7.80
CA PRO A 137 -13.14 12.64 -9.19
C PRO A 137 -12.53 13.90 -9.80
N GLY A 138 -12.05 13.76 -10.98
CA GLY A 138 -11.46 14.88 -11.68
C GLY A 138 -10.06 15.20 -11.29
N SER A 139 -9.47 14.44 -10.43
CA SER A 139 -8.10 14.70 -10.03
C SER A 139 -7.17 13.71 -10.66
#